data_d226d8e2664ec8b9125950aa3e5262c7
#
_entry.id   d226d8e2664ec8b9125950aa3e5262c7
#
_cell.length_a   1.000
_cell.length_b   1.000
_cell.length_c   1.000
_cell.angle_alpha   90.00
_cell.angle_beta   90.00
_cell.angle_gamma   90.00
#
_symmetry.space_group_name_H-M   'P 1'
#
loop_
_entity.id
_entity.type
_entity.pdbx_description
1 polymer ?
#
loop_
_entity_poly.entity_id
_entity_poly.type
_entity_poly.pdbx_seq_one_letter_code
_entity_poly.pdbx_strand_id
1 'polypeptide(L)'
;DSFWRRTSNINKLTYQMPMKHRECTLKRFALLHQGESLKDLFERYDGKERETLQEQRILPKKMFIKRNYRLMENEPAPTVTSHCLDEFVHPKYDRALTVRECARLQSFPDSYDFCGGPYIVPHINRDVQDKYEQIGDAVPPLLAYAWGKEIDKILRGVNNA
;
A
#
# COMPACT_ATOMS: atom_id res chain seq x y z
N ASP A 1 4.98 23.62 -7.84
CA ASP A 1 4.69 23.73 -6.38
C ASP A 1 3.23 23.99 -6.04
N SER A 2 2.45 24.69 -6.90
CA SER A 2 1.04 24.98 -6.62
C SER A 2 0.10 23.77 -6.77
N PHE A 3 0.42 22.82 -7.65
CA PHE A 3 -0.40 21.63 -7.88
C PHE A 3 -0.49 20.75 -6.61
N TRP A 4 0.64 20.56 -5.94
CA TRP A 4 0.73 19.74 -4.73
C TRP A 4 0.23 20.44 -3.47
N ARG A 5 0.24 21.80 -3.46
CA ARG A 5 -0.27 22.61 -2.35
C ARG A 5 -1.77 22.86 -2.39
N ARG A 6 -2.48 22.47 -3.46
CA ARG A 6 -3.95 22.60 -3.55
C ARG A 6 -4.72 21.68 -2.59
N THR A 7 -4.03 20.98 -1.72
CA THR A 7 -4.61 20.15 -0.67
C THR A 7 -5.24 20.96 0.47
N SER A 8 -4.98 22.27 0.56
CA SER A 8 -5.44 23.12 1.66
C SER A 8 -6.95 23.43 1.68
N ASN A 9 -7.69 23.10 0.63
CA ASN A 9 -9.15 23.36 0.51
C ASN A 9 -9.98 22.08 0.48
N ILE A 10 -9.47 20.95 0.99
CA ILE A 10 -10.23 19.71 1.03
C ILE A 10 -11.15 19.74 2.25
N ASN A 11 -12.41 20.03 2.02
CA ASN A 11 -13.43 19.98 3.06
C ASN A 11 -13.69 18.55 3.58
N LYS A 12 -13.20 17.51 2.89
CA LYS A 12 -13.38 16.11 3.29
C LYS A 12 -12.27 15.22 2.70
N LEU A 13 -11.47 14.63 3.56
CA LEU A 13 -10.50 13.63 3.17
C LEU A 13 -11.19 12.28 2.91
N THR A 14 -11.07 11.75 1.69
CA THR A 14 -11.71 10.50 1.26
C THR A 14 -10.79 9.28 1.47
N TYR A 15 -11.36 8.07 1.45
CA TYR A 15 -10.64 6.79 1.47
C TYR A 15 -9.78 6.52 2.72
N GLN A 16 -10.19 7.10 3.87
CA GLN A 16 -9.49 6.93 5.16
C GLN A 16 -9.99 5.74 5.99
N MET A 17 -11.02 5.06 5.53
CA MET A 17 -11.60 3.95 6.27
C MET A 17 -10.66 2.74 6.22
N PRO A 18 -10.14 2.27 7.37
CA PRO A 18 -9.32 1.06 7.38
C PRO A 18 -10.17 -0.18 7.11
N MET A 19 -9.52 -1.19 6.56
CA MET A 19 -10.13 -2.50 6.39
C MET A 19 -10.48 -3.15 7.72
N LYS A 20 -11.62 -3.81 7.75
CA LYS A 20 -12.00 -4.67 8.88
C LYS A 20 -11.28 -6.01 8.76
N HIS A 21 -10.26 -6.21 9.55
CA HIS A 21 -9.51 -7.48 9.60
C HIS A 21 -10.14 -8.48 10.57
N ARG A 22 -9.89 -9.77 10.31
CA ARG A 22 -10.22 -10.85 11.26
C ARG A 22 -9.30 -10.75 12.48
N GLU A 23 -9.76 -11.21 13.63
CA GLU A 23 -8.98 -11.19 14.88
C GLU A 23 -7.61 -11.87 14.74
N CYS A 24 -7.55 -13.02 14.06
CA CYS A 24 -6.28 -13.73 13.79
C CYS A 24 -5.30 -12.89 12.95
N THR A 25 -5.80 -12.06 12.04
CA THR A 25 -4.98 -11.14 11.25
C THR A 25 -4.46 -9.98 12.10
N LEU A 26 -5.29 -9.43 12.98
CA LEU A 26 -4.85 -8.39 13.94
C LEU A 26 -3.78 -8.92 14.88
N LYS A 27 -3.96 -10.13 15.43
CA LYS A 27 -2.94 -10.81 16.24
C LYS A 27 -1.64 -11.02 15.48
N ARG A 28 -1.70 -11.38 14.19
CA ARG A 28 -0.52 -11.48 13.33
C ARG A 28 0.19 -10.13 13.20
N PHE A 29 -0.56 -9.07 12.94
CA PHE A 29 0.02 -7.74 12.80
C PHE A 29 0.70 -7.30 14.10
N ALA A 30 0.09 -7.55 15.26
CA ALA A 30 0.68 -7.23 16.56
C ALA A 30 2.02 -7.94 16.85
N LEU A 31 2.29 -9.07 16.20
CA LEU A 31 3.56 -9.80 16.34
C LEU A 31 4.68 -9.26 15.44
N LEU A 32 4.36 -8.45 14.43
CA LEU A 32 5.35 -7.89 13.51
C LEU A 32 6.01 -6.65 14.10
N HIS A 33 7.33 -6.56 14.07
CA HIS A 33 8.06 -5.32 14.33
C HIS A 33 8.19 -4.49 13.04
N GLN A 34 8.51 -3.20 13.17
CA GLN A 34 8.79 -2.36 12.00
C GLN A 34 9.96 -2.96 11.19
N GLY A 35 9.78 -3.00 9.88
CA GLY A 35 10.75 -3.63 8.98
C GLY A 35 10.58 -5.14 8.80
N GLU A 36 9.68 -5.78 9.53
CA GLU A 36 9.43 -7.22 9.40
C GLU A 36 8.24 -7.54 8.48
N SER A 37 8.37 -8.66 7.81
CA SER A 37 7.35 -9.24 6.94
C SER A 37 6.76 -10.53 7.53
N LEU A 38 5.73 -11.05 6.90
CA LEU A 38 5.20 -12.38 7.24
C LEU A 38 6.26 -13.48 7.16
N LYS A 39 7.25 -13.34 6.26
CA LYS A 39 8.35 -14.28 6.15
C LYS A 39 9.21 -14.28 7.41
N ASP A 40 9.61 -13.09 7.88
CA ASP A 40 10.44 -12.94 9.08
C ASP A 40 9.71 -13.48 10.31
N LEU A 41 8.41 -13.21 10.41
CA LEU A 41 7.58 -13.77 11.46
C LEU A 41 7.49 -15.30 11.39
N PHE A 42 7.40 -15.86 10.18
CA PHE A 42 7.35 -17.31 9.97
C PHE A 42 8.68 -17.97 10.32
N GLU A 43 9.81 -17.31 10.06
CA GLU A 43 11.15 -17.80 10.38
C GLU A 43 11.48 -17.66 11.88
N ARG A 44 10.89 -16.69 12.58
CA ARG A 44 11.07 -16.47 14.03
C ARG A 44 10.51 -17.61 14.88
N TYR A 45 9.42 -18.24 14.46
CA TYR A 45 8.78 -19.32 15.18
C TYR A 45 9.07 -20.67 14.50
N ASP A 46 9.34 -21.70 15.28
CA ASP A 46 9.57 -23.07 14.81
C ASP A 46 8.78 -24.12 15.60
N GLY A 47 8.84 -25.37 15.15
CA GLY A 47 8.26 -26.52 15.83
C GLY A 47 6.84 -26.29 16.35
N LYS A 48 6.62 -26.60 17.62
CA LYS A 48 5.30 -26.53 18.29
C LYS A 48 4.73 -25.11 18.35
N GLU A 49 5.58 -24.10 18.47
CA GLU A 49 5.09 -22.72 18.52
C GLU A 49 4.48 -22.30 17.19
N ARG A 50 5.16 -22.61 16.09
CA ARG A 50 4.63 -22.38 14.74
C ARG A 50 3.33 -23.15 14.51
N GLU A 51 3.27 -24.42 14.89
CA GLU A 51 2.05 -25.24 14.77
C GLU A 51 0.88 -24.59 15.52
N THR A 52 1.09 -24.16 16.76
CA THR A 52 0.07 -23.48 17.57
C THR A 52 -0.43 -22.20 16.88
N LEU A 53 0.47 -21.37 16.37
CA LEU A 53 0.09 -20.14 15.65
C LEU A 53 -0.65 -20.44 14.34
N GLN A 54 -0.33 -21.56 13.68
CA GLN A 54 -1.04 -22.00 12.48
C GLN A 54 -2.44 -22.56 12.79
N GLU A 55 -2.60 -23.29 13.88
CA GLU A 55 -3.91 -23.75 14.35
C GLU A 55 -4.82 -22.58 14.70
N GLN A 56 -4.27 -21.54 15.34
CA GLN A 56 -4.97 -20.27 15.63
C GLN A 56 -5.18 -19.40 14.39
N ARG A 57 -4.70 -19.81 13.20
CA ARG A 57 -4.73 -19.04 11.95
C ARG A 57 -4.00 -17.71 12.00
N ILE A 58 -3.14 -17.51 12.99
CA ILE A 58 -2.26 -16.33 13.10
C ILE A 58 -1.18 -16.44 12.02
N LEU A 59 -0.52 -17.59 11.90
CA LEU A 59 0.37 -17.88 10.77
C LEU A 59 -0.36 -18.71 9.71
N PRO A 60 -0.09 -18.49 8.42
CA PRO A 60 -0.62 -19.34 7.36
C PRO A 60 0.14 -20.67 7.31
N LYS A 61 -0.50 -21.71 6.79
CA LYS A 61 0.15 -23.02 6.57
C LYS A 61 1.23 -22.96 5.47
N LYS A 62 1.08 -22.05 4.50
CA LYS A 62 2.06 -21.81 3.43
C LYS A 62 2.64 -20.40 3.60
N MET A 63 3.95 -20.27 3.44
CA MET A 63 4.62 -18.99 3.47
C MET A 63 4.35 -18.18 2.19
N PHE A 64 4.15 -16.88 2.36
CA PHE A 64 4.03 -15.91 1.29
C PHE A 64 5.10 -14.83 1.46
N ILE A 65 5.99 -14.70 0.49
CA ILE A 65 7.22 -13.90 0.62
C ILE A 65 6.96 -12.40 0.72
N LYS A 66 5.94 -11.89 0.01
CA LYS A 66 5.65 -10.44 -0.08
C LYS A 66 4.33 -10.08 0.58
N ARG A 67 4.10 -10.48 1.83
CA ARG A 67 2.87 -10.15 2.55
C ARG A 67 3.14 -9.64 3.94
N ASN A 68 2.28 -8.73 4.36
CA ASN A 68 2.23 -8.18 5.71
C ASN A 68 3.57 -7.58 6.18
N TYR A 69 4.25 -6.81 5.32
CA TYR A 69 5.43 -6.05 5.71
C TYR A 69 5.01 -4.84 6.54
N ARG A 70 5.43 -4.77 7.81
CA ARG A 70 5.20 -3.58 8.63
C ARG A 70 6.17 -2.49 8.22
N LEU A 71 5.63 -1.40 7.69
CA LEU A 71 6.42 -0.26 7.24
C LEU A 71 7.27 0.32 8.39
N MET A 72 8.40 0.90 8.03
CA MET A 72 9.25 1.68 8.93
C MET A 72 8.85 3.16 8.86
N GLU A 73 8.85 3.85 10.01
CA GLU A 73 8.42 5.26 10.07
C GLU A 73 9.38 6.21 9.36
N ASN A 74 10.67 5.91 9.41
CA ASN A 74 11.74 6.81 8.99
C ASN A 74 12.43 6.34 7.70
N GLU A 75 11.85 5.38 6.99
CA GLU A 75 12.40 4.88 5.73
C GLU A 75 11.37 4.91 4.60
N PRO A 76 11.83 5.02 3.35
CA PRO A 76 10.95 4.91 2.20
C PRO A 76 10.21 3.57 2.19
N ALA A 77 8.93 3.61 1.86
CA ALA A 77 8.16 2.38 1.67
C ALA A 77 8.67 1.59 0.46
N PRO A 78 8.58 0.26 0.48
CA PRO A 78 8.77 -0.53 -0.72
C PRO A 78 7.78 -0.14 -1.83
N THR A 79 8.03 -0.61 -3.05
CA THR A 79 7.15 -0.37 -4.20
C THR A 79 5.71 -0.77 -3.89
N VAL A 80 4.79 0.17 -4.07
CA VAL A 80 3.35 -0.08 -3.95
C VAL A 80 2.89 -0.84 -5.18
N THR A 81 2.28 -2.01 -4.99
CA THR A 81 1.73 -2.83 -6.08
C THR A 81 0.21 -2.88 -6.00
N SER A 82 -0.44 -3.47 -7.00
CA SER A 82 -1.90 -3.71 -7.00
C SER A 82 -2.39 -4.55 -5.81
N HIS A 83 -1.48 -5.20 -5.09
CA HIS A 83 -1.79 -6.00 -3.90
C HIS A 83 -1.43 -5.30 -2.58
N CYS A 84 -1.24 -3.98 -2.58
CA CYS A 84 -0.74 -3.23 -1.41
C CYS A 84 -1.59 -3.39 -0.14
N LEU A 85 -2.87 -3.72 -0.26
CA LEU A 85 -3.72 -4.07 0.89
C LEU A 85 -3.17 -5.25 1.71
N ASP A 86 -2.70 -6.30 1.02
CA ASP A 86 -2.16 -7.51 1.65
C ASP A 86 -0.66 -7.40 1.96
N GLU A 87 0.02 -6.48 1.29
CA GLU A 87 1.47 -6.33 1.40
C GLU A 87 1.90 -5.51 2.59
N PHE A 88 1.17 -4.43 2.92
CA PHE A 88 1.61 -3.47 3.93
C PHE A 88 0.80 -3.47 5.21
N VAL A 89 1.52 -3.38 6.32
CA VAL A 89 0.98 -3.12 7.66
C VAL A 89 1.41 -1.71 8.08
N HIS A 90 0.51 -0.98 8.71
CA HIS A 90 0.79 0.36 9.19
C HIS A 90 1.93 0.35 10.24
N PRO A 91 2.87 1.32 10.23
CA PRO A 91 4.03 1.29 11.13
C PRO A 91 3.66 1.29 12.62
N LYS A 92 2.58 2.00 13.00
CA LYS A 92 2.16 2.18 14.41
C LYS A 92 0.93 1.37 14.81
N TYR A 93 0.07 0.99 13.86
CA TYR A 93 -1.22 0.37 14.16
C TYR A 93 -1.28 -1.05 13.59
N ASP A 94 -1.95 -1.95 14.28
CA ASP A 94 -2.12 -3.34 13.85
C ASP A 94 -3.23 -3.48 12.80
N ARG A 95 -3.04 -2.82 11.66
CA ARG A 95 -3.94 -2.82 10.51
C ARG A 95 -3.19 -2.65 9.20
N ALA A 96 -3.79 -3.06 8.10
CA ALA A 96 -3.31 -2.68 6.78
C ALA A 96 -3.43 -1.17 6.56
N LEU A 97 -2.76 -0.67 5.53
CA LEU A 97 -2.91 0.72 5.10
C LEU A 97 -4.31 0.96 4.53
N THR A 98 -4.80 2.17 4.69
CA THR A 98 -5.99 2.63 4.00
C THR A 98 -5.69 2.93 2.53
N VAL A 99 -6.70 3.00 1.69
CA VAL A 99 -6.55 3.42 0.29
C VAL A 99 -5.84 4.77 0.20
N ARG A 100 -6.19 5.74 1.05
CA ARG A 100 -5.54 7.06 1.06
C ARG A 100 -4.07 7.00 1.48
N GLU A 101 -3.72 6.16 2.43
CA GLU A 101 -2.32 5.95 2.83
C GLU A 101 -1.50 5.33 1.69
N CYS A 102 -2.02 4.32 0.99
CA CYS A 102 -1.37 3.77 -0.21
C CYS A 102 -1.24 4.83 -1.32
N ALA A 103 -2.27 5.65 -1.54
CA ALA A 103 -2.23 6.73 -2.51
C ALA A 103 -1.14 7.78 -2.19
N ARG A 104 -0.96 8.12 -0.91
CA ARG A 104 0.12 9.03 -0.47
C ARG A 104 1.50 8.43 -0.71
N LEU A 105 1.69 7.13 -0.48
CA LEU A 105 2.95 6.43 -0.80
C LEU A 105 3.27 6.51 -2.29
N GLN A 106 2.24 6.45 -3.15
CA GLN A 106 2.35 6.64 -4.59
C GLN A 106 2.36 8.12 -5.01
N SER A 107 2.50 9.05 -4.07
CA SER A 107 2.53 10.50 -4.32
C SER A 107 1.25 11.12 -4.92
N PHE A 108 0.09 10.47 -4.79
CA PHE A 108 -1.18 11.11 -5.14
C PHE A 108 -1.52 12.23 -4.14
N PRO A 109 -1.96 13.40 -4.60
CA PRO A 109 -2.43 14.45 -3.71
C PRO A 109 -3.71 14.03 -2.98
N ASP A 110 -3.92 14.55 -1.78
CA ASP A 110 -5.11 14.23 -0.98
C ASP A 110 -6.43 14.65 -1.64
N SER A 111 -6.37 15.61 -2.57
CA SER A 111 -7.49 16.05 -3.39
C SER A 111 -7.87 15.09 -4.51
N TYR A 112 -7.02 14.10 -4.80
CA TYR A 112 -7.30 13.16 -5.89
C TYR A 112 -8.42 12.21 -5.50
N ASP A 113 -9.43 12.11 -6.36
CA ASP A 113 -10.54 11.17 -6.20
C ASP A 113 -10.44 10.01 -7.18
N PHE A 114 -10.57 8.80 -6.67
CA PHE A 114 -10.48 7.56 -7.46
C PHE A 114 -11.88 7.19 -7.94
N CYS A 115 -12.21 7.51 -9.18
CA CYS A 115 -13.51 7.22 -9.79
C CYS A 115 -13.65 5.73 -10.16
N GLY A 116 -14.90 5.27 -10.24
CA GLY A 116 -15.24 3.89 -10.61
C GLY A 116 -14.71 2.84 -9.64
N GLY A 117 -15.17 1.61 -9.80
CA GLY A 117 -14.76 0.46 -9.00
C GLY A 117 -15.16 0.52 -7.51
N PRO A 118 -15.28 -0.62 -6.87
CA PRO A 118 -15.55 -0.73 -5.43
C PRO A 118 -14.31 -0.38 -4.60
N TYR A 119 -14.51 -0.25 -3.29
CA TYR A 119 -13.40 -0.06 -2.35
C TYR A 119 -12.46 -1.26 -2.35
N ILE A 120 -13.02 -2.47 -2.39
CA ILE A 120 -12.34 -3.75 -2.55
C ILE A 120 -13.19 -4.68 -3.38
N VAL A 121 -12.56 -5.44 -4.26
CA VAL A 121 -13.21 -6.51 -5.03
C VAL A 121 -13.08 -7.82 -4.28
N PRO A 122 -14.18 -8.55 -3.98
CA PRO A 122 -14.09 -9.95 -3.60
C PRO A 122 -13.39 -10.75 -4.71
N HIS A 123 -12.54 -11.70 -4.35
CA HIS A 123 -11.75 -12.53 -5.27
C HIS A 123 -12.54 -13.21 -6.42
N ILE A 124 -13.85 -13.15 -6.40
CA ILE A 124 -14.77 -13.77 -7.37
C ILE A 124 -15.03 -12.85 -8.57
N ASN A 125 -14.80 -11.55 -8.45
CA ASN A 125 -15.17 -10.56 -9.47
C ASN A 125 -13.93 -9.82 -9.98
N ARG A 126 -13.18 -10.46 -10.90
CA ARG A 126 -11.87 -9.95 -11.38
C ARG A 126 -11.98 -8.92 -12.51
N ASP A 127 -13.19 -8.63 -12.98
CA ASP A 127 -13.41 -7.76 -14.14
C ASP A 127 -13.42 -6.27 -13.79
N VAL A 128 -13.35 -5.93 -12.49
CA VAL A 128 -13.39 -4.54 -12.01
C VAL A 128 -12.25 -4.31 -11.03
N GLN A 129 -11.39 -3.34 -11.31
CA GLN A 129 -10.32 -2.93 -10.40
C GLN A 129 -10.90 -2.25 -9.15
N ASP A 130 -10.43 -2.65 -7.98
CA ASP A 130 -10.69 -1.93 -6.75
C ASP A 130 -9.76 -0.72 -6.58
N LYS A 131 -9.95 0.03 -5.48
CA LYS A 131 -9.16 1.24 -5.24
C LYS A 131 -7.68 0.96 -4.97
N TYR A 132 -7.34 -0.16 -4.37
CA TYR A 132 -5.94 -0.54 -4.12
C TYR A 132 -5.24 -0.95 -5.42
N GLU A 133 -5.93 -1.70 -6.28
CA GLU A 133 -5.43 -2.07 -7.61
C GLU A 133 -5.22 -0.83 -8.49
N GLN A 134 -6.18 0.11 -8.52
CA GLN A 134 -6.04 1.37 -9.26
C GLN A 134 -4.80 2.17 -8.84
N ILE A 135 -4.50 2.19 -7.53
CA ILE A 135 -3.31 2.88 -7.02
C ILE A 135 -2.03 2.14 -7.40
N GLY A 136 -2.00 0.83 -7.21
CA GLY A 136 -0.80 0.04 -7.44
C GLY A 136 -0.39 -0.06 -8.92
N ASP A 137 -1.37 -0.04 -9.82
CA ASP A 137 -1.14 -0.07 -11.27
C ASP A 137 -0.82 1.32 -11.85
N ALA A 138 -0.98 2.39 -11.06
CA ALA A 138 -0.72 3.74 -11.52
C ALA A 138 0.77 4.09 -11.48
N VAL A 139 1.19 4.93 -12.43
CA VAL A 139 2.49 5.62 -12.36
C VAL A 139 2.41 6.70 -11.28
N PRO A 140 3.36 6.75 -10.32
CA PRO A 140 3.37 7.79 -9.29
C PRO A 140 3.38 9.20 -9.90
N PRO A 141 2.42 10.09 -9.56
CA PRO A 141 2.31 11.41 -10.18
C PRO A 141 3.58 12.26 -10.10
N LEU A 142 4.32 12.24 -8.98
CA LEU A 142 5.59 12.98 -8.86
C LEU A 142 6.67 12.43 -9.78
N LEU A 143 6.73 11.12 -9.97
CA LEU A 143 7.65 10.49 -10.91
C LEU A 143 7.29 10.89 -12.35
N ALA A 144 6.02 10.78 -12.72
CA ALA A 144 5.53 11.18 -14.05
C ALA A 144 5.82 12.66 -14.32
N TYR A 145 5.64 13.54 -13.32
CA TYR A 145 5.97 14.97 -13.43
C TYR A 145 7.47 15.21 -13.67
N ALA A 146 8.34 14.52 -12.91
CA ALA A 146 9.79 14.64 -13.07
C ALA A 146 10.24 14.21 -14.48
N TRP A 147 9.75 13.06 -14.95
CA TRP A 147 10.05 12.58 -16.29
C TRP A 147 9.49 13.49 -17.38
N GLY A 148 8.26 13.99 -17.23
CA GLY A 148 7.66 14.92 -18.16
C GLY A 148 8.49 16.20 -18.33
N LYS A 149 9.08 16.71 -17.25
CA LYS A 149 9.99 17.88 -17.33
C LYS A 149 11.26 17.58 -18.12
N GLU A 150 11.85 16.42 -17.95
CA GLU A 150 13.06 16.05 -18.71
C GLU A 150 12.74 15.83 -20.20
N ILE A 151 11.62 15.19 -20.50
CA ILE A 151 11.15 15.03 -21.90
C ILE A 151 10.89 16.40 -22.55
N ASP A 152 10.22 17.34 -21.85
CA ASP A 152 9.97 18.68 -22.36
C ASP A 152 11.27 19.44 -22.67
N LYS A 153 12.30 19.32 -21.83
CA LYS A 153 13.62 19.90 -22.12
C LYS A 153 14.25 19.34 -23.39
N ILE A 154 14.18 18.02 -23.58
CA ILE A 154 14.72 17.36 -24.76
C ILE A 154 13.98 17.85 -26.02
N LEU A 155 12.65 17.87 -25.99
CA LEU A 155 11.84 18.29 -27.13
C LEU A 155 12.08 19.78 -27.51
N ARG A 156 12.23 20.67 -26.52
CA ARG A 156 12.56 22.08 -26.76
C ARG A 156 13.99 22.26 -27.25
N GLY A 157 14.93 21.44 -26.80
CA GLY A 157 16.32 21.45 -27.26
C GLY A 157 16.45 21.03 -28.72
N VAL A 158 15.66 20.05 -29.15
CA VAL A 158 15.61 19.57 -30.55
C VAL A 158 14.99 20.63 -31.49
N ASN A 159 14.04 21.43 -31.01
CA ASN A 159 13.40 22.49 -31.81
C ASN A 159 14.24 23.77 -31.96
N ASN A 160 15.35 23.88 -31.23
CA ASN A 160 16.27 25.05 -31.27
C ASN A 160 17.62 24.70 -31.93
N ALA A 161 17.77 23.51 -32.52
CA ALA A 161 18.92 23.08 -33.30
C ALA A 161 18.58 23.00 -34.80
#